data_5f060fdadef38d732b8a728537e4e0f5
#
_entry.id   5f060fdadef38d732b8a728537e4e0f5
#
_cell.length_a   1.000
_cell.length_b   1.000
_cell.length_c   1.000
_cell.angle_alpha   90.00
_cell.angle_beta   90.00
_cell.angle_gamma   90.00
#
_symmetry.space_group_name_H-M   'P 1'
#
loop_
_entity.id
_entity.type
_entity.pdbx_description
1 polymer ?
#
loop_
_entity_poly.entity_id
_entity_poly.type
_entity_poly.pdbx_seq_one_letter_code
_entity_poly.pdbx_strand_id
1 'polypeptide(L)'
;ENIMIDIWGNYKGLLNSLGDVIDLKGDTVTAILPGGATDLNLSLLRRGAVIDYAGNLIGAVMPNGNVINSSNIVVGRVLSDGNVISIAGKLIGEVIEGDIVLDNADKVVGYVNFDGTIRGFDGSILGRTLSSGLAIDANDNIIGNIYRIGATILGNDGQYRGRLAPDGSVIDAGGANIGHIKSNGSFVDLDKKVAGYVLQEVAKNRRN
;
A
#
# COMPACT_ATOMS: atom_id res chain seq x y z
N GLU A 1 -22.52 15.12 -3.30
CA GLU A 1 -21.08 15.31 -3.01
C GLU A 1 -20.94 15.65 -1.53
N ASN A 2 -20.16 14.85 -0.79
CA ASN A 2 -19.98 15.07 0.65
C ASN A 2 -18.80 16.05 0.86
N ILE A 3 -19.09 17.20 1.47
CA ILE A 3 -18.08 18.17 1.84
C ILE A 3 -17.41 17.72 3.13
N MET A 4 -16.08 17.73 3.14
CA MET A 4 -15.27 17.45 4.32
C MET A 4 -14.81 18.76 4.96
N ILE A 5 -15.03 18.85 6.27
CA ILE A 5 -14.55 19.96 7.11
C ILE A 5 -13.74 19.38 8.27
N ASP A 6 -12.75 20.13 8.79
CA ASP A 6 -12.05 19.75 10.02
C ASP A 6 -12.89 20.05 11.28
N ILE A 7 -12.35 19.69 12.45
CA ILE A 7 -13.02 19.92 13.74
C ILE A 7 -13.24 21.39 14.09
N TRP A 8 -12.57 22.32 13.37
CA TRP A 8 -12.73 23.77 13.52
C TRP A 8 -13.67 24.37 12.45
N GLY A 9 -14.25 23.52 11.57
CA GLY A 9 -15.18 23.95 10.52
C GLY A 9 -14.51 24.41 9.23
N ASN A 10 -13.21 24.26 9.07
CA ASN A 10 -12.53 24.65 7.83
C ASN A 10 -12.75 23.59 6.73
N TYR A 11 -13.00 24.07 5.53
CA TYR A 11 -13.13 23.21 4.35
C TYR A 11 -11.81 22.46 4.07
N LYS A 12 -11.92 21.15 3.83
CA LYS A 12 -10.79 20.28 3.49
C LYS A 12 -10.87 19.72 2.08
N GLY A 13 -12.06 19.52 1.54
CA GLY A 13 -12.24 19.00 0.20
C GLY A 13 -13.58 18.30 0.01
N LEU A 14 -13.73 17.62 -1.12
CA LEU A 14 -14.87 16.78 -1.48
C LEU A 14 -14.51 15.31 -1.36
N LEU A 15 -15.38 14.52 -0.76
CA LEU A 15 -15.22 13.08 -0.68
C LEU A 15 -15.62 12.44 -2.01
N ASN A 16 -14.69 11.72 -2.65
CA ASN A 16 -14.98 10.94 -3.84
C ASN A 16 -15.56 9.55 -3.50
N SER A 17 -15.94 8.79 -4.53
CA SER A 17 -16.49 7.43 -4.38
C SER A 17 -15.48 6.39 -3.89
N LEU A 18 -14.19 6.73 -3.90
CA LEU A 18 -13.11 5.87 -3.41
C LEU A 18 -12.78 6.10 -1.93
N GLY A 19 -13.42 7.10 -1.31
CA GLY A 19 -13.15 7.49 0.06
C GLY A 19 -11.98 8.47 0.23
N ASP A 20 -11.49 9.06 -0.87
CA ASP A 20 -10.46 10.09 -0.83
C ASP A 20 -11.09 11.47 -0.68
N VAL A 21 -10.42 12.37 0.02
CA VAL A 21 -10.78 13.79 0.08
C VAL A 21 -9.97 14.56 -0.94
N ILE A 22 -10.64 15.17 -1.90
CA ILE A 22 -10.05 15.90 -3.02
C ILE A 22 -10.20 17.41 -2.75
N ASP A 23 -9.11 18.17 -2.87
CA ASP A 23 -9.13 19.61 -2.73
C ASP A 23 -9.71 20.31 -3.98
N LEU A 24 -9.79 21.64 -3.94
CA LEU A 24 -10.30 22.46 -5.07
C LEU A 24 -9.42 22.39 -6.33
N LYS A 25 -8.19 21.90 -6.22
CA LYS A 25 -7.27 21.73 -7.35
C LYS A 25 -7.36 20.34 -7.96
N GLY A 26 -8.14 19.43 -7.34
CA GLY A 26 -8.25 18.02 -7.73
C GLY A 26 -7.18 17.13 -7.11
N ASP A 27 -6.37 17.66 -6.18
CA ASP A 27 -5.36 16.89 -5.47
C ASP A 27 -5.98 16.12 -4.30
N THR A 28 -5.58 14.87 -4.12
CA THR A 28 -5.97 14.10 -2.93
C THR A 28 -5.20 14.63 -1.72
N VAL A 29 -5.93 15.14 -0.74
CA VAL A 29 -5.33 15.68 0.49
C VAL A 29 -5.41 14.72 1.66
N THR A 30 -6.37 13.78 1.66
CA THR A 30 -6.50 12.73 2.68
C THR A 30 -7.47 11.64 2.23
N ALA A 31 -7.61 10.57 3.02
CA ALA A 31 -8.66 9.57 2.86
C ALA A 31 -9.41 9.37 4.17
N ILE A 32 -10.67 8.94 4.07
CA ILE A 32 -11.46 8.54 5.23
C ILE A 32 -11.20 7.08 5.54
N LEU A 33 -10.78 6.82 6.77
CA LEU A 33 -10.60 5.48 7.30
C LEU A 33 -11.93 4.92 7.85
N PRO A 34 -12.07 3.59 7.97
CA PRO A 34 -13.13 2.99 8.75
C PRO A 34 -13.19 3.61 10.16
N GLY A 35 -14.37 4.15 10.54
CA GLY A 35 -14.54 4.89 11.79
C GLY A 35 -14.51 6.42 11.66
N GLY A 36 -14.32 6.95 10.43
CA GLY A 36 -14.39 8.39 10.15
C GLY A 36 -13.09 9.15 10.39
N ALA A 37 -11.99 8.48 10.77
CA ALA A 37 -10.68 9.10 10.84
C ALA A 37 -10.16 9.45 9.43
N THR A 38 -9.27 10.45 9.34
CA THR A 38 -8.63 10.82 8.07
C THR A 38 -7.16 10.41 8.09
N ASP A 39 -6.70 9.88 6.95
CA ASP A 39 -5.31 9.48 6.76
C ASP A 39 -4.73 10.13 5.52
N LEU A 40 -3.79 11.04 5.74
CA LEU A 40 -3.14 11.79 4.66
C LEU A 40 -2.16 10.94 3.85
N ASN A 41 -1.48 9.99 4.50
CA ASN A 41 -0.36 9.29 3.88
C ASN A 41 -0.78 8.01 3.16
N LEU A 42 -1.83 7.35 3.64
CA LEU A 42 -2.20 6.01 3.17
C LEU A 42 -3.16 6.02 1.98
N SER A 43 -3.90 7.12 1.75
CA SER A 43 -4.68 7.28 0.52
C SER A 43 -3.80 7.31 -0.71
N LEU A 44 -2.59 7.81 -0.57
CA LEU A 44 -1.61 7.91 -1.65
C LEU A 44 -0.97 6.57 -1.98
N LEU A 45 -0.85 5.65 -1.03
CA LEU A 45 -0.40 4.28 -1.28
C LEU A 45 -1.33 3.51 -2.22
N ARG A 46 -2.62 3.89 -2.32
CA ARG A 46 -3.58 3.32 -3.27
C ARG A 46 -3.33 3.73 -4.72
N ARG A 47 -2.56 4.79 -4.95
CA ARG A 47 -2.26 5.34 -6.28
C ARG A 47 -0.91 4.91 -6.82
N GLY A 48 -0.13 4.21 -6.05
CA GLY A 48 1.20 3.73 -6.37
C GLY A 48 2.15 4.03 -5.22
N ALA A 49 2.75 2.99 -4.69
CA ALA A 49 3.81 3.10 -3.71
C ALA A 49 5.16 3.10 -4.42
N VAL A 50 6.12 3.81 -3.86
CA VAL A 50 7.49 3.85 -4.38
C VAL A 50 8.39 3.10 -3.44
N ILE A 51 9.10 2.11 -3.97
CA ILE A 51 10.12 1.35 -3.25
C ILE A 51 11.50 1.63 -3.82
N ASP A 52 12.53 1.52 -2.98
CA ASP A 52 13.92 1.47 -3.43
C ASP A 52 14.31 0.08 -3.94
N TYR A 53 15.52 -0.06 -4.46
CA TYR A 53 16.03 -1.34 -4.96
C TYR A 53 16.34 -2.38 -3.87
N ALA A 54 16.19 -2.02 -2.59
CA ALA A 54 16.25 -2.94 -1.46
C ALA A 54 14.86 -3.36 -0.97
N GLY A 55 13.77 -2.86 -1.61
CA GLY A 55 12.38 -3.15 -1.27
C GLY A 55 11.82 -2.27 -0.15
N ASN A 56 12.52 -1.22 0.27
CA ASN A 56 12.00 -0.31 1.31
C ASN A 56 11.06 0.73 0.71
N LEU A 57 10.00 1.06 1.45
CA LEU A 57 9.05 2.11 1.07
C LEU A 57 9.74 3.48 1.15
N ILE A 58 9.81 4.18 0.02
CA ILE A 58 10.32 5.56 -0.04
C ILE A 58 9.19 6.56 0.11
N GLY A 59 8.03 6.28 -0.50
CA GLY A 59 6.92 7.21 -0.53
C GLY A 59 5.76 6.75 -1.39
N ALA A 60 4.89 7.70 -1.73
CA ALA A 60 3.72 7.47 -2.54
C ALA A 60 3.63 8.47 -3.71
N VAL A 61 3.02 8.05 -4.81
CA VAL A 61 2.85 8.86 -6.01
C VAL A 61 1.64 9.77 -5.86
N MET A 62 1.84 11.05 -6.08
CA MET A 62 0.76 12.05 -6.18
C MET A 62 0.16 12.08 -7.60
N PRO A 63 -1.06 12.62 -7.77
CA PRO A 63 -1.69 12.76 -9.10
C PRO A 63 -0.86 13.52 -10.14
N ASN A 64 -0.03 14.46 -9.69
CA ASN A 64 0.87 15.24 -10.54
C ASN A 64 2.20 14.54 -10.87
N GLY A 65 2.36 13.26 -10.47
CA GLY A 65 3.56 12.47 -10.71
C GLY A 65 4.71 12.74 -9.73
N ASN A 66 4.54 13.61 -8.76
CA ASN A 66 5.52 13.78 -7.69
C ASN A 66 5.44 12.60 -6.70
N VAL A 67 6.54 12.33 -6.03
CA VAL A 67 6.63 11.34 -4.95
C VAL A 67 6.85 12.06 -3.64
N ILE A 68 5.98 11.78 -2.67
CA ILE A 68 6.09 12.31 -1.31
C ILE A 68 6.43 11.18 -0.33
N ASN A 69 7.24 11.51 0.67
CA ASN A 69 7.55 10.59 1.77
C ASN A 69 6.49 10.67 2.89
N SER A 70 6.68 9.88 3.95
CA SER A 70 5.80 9.85 5.13
C SER A 70 5.69 11.20 5.87
N SER A 71 6.63 12.12 5.64
CA SER A 71 6.61 13.49 6.20
C SER A 71 5.97 14.51 5.25
N ASN A 72 5.30 14.09 4.18
CA ASN A 72 4.72 14.94 3.12
C ASN A 72 5.74 15.82 2.37
N ILE A 73 7.00 15.41 2.36
CA ILE A 73 8.05 16.11 1.63
C ILE A 73 8.18 15.47 0.25
N VAL A 74 8.22 16.31 -0.81
CA VAL A 74 8.50 15.85 -2.17
C VAL A 74 9.96 15.37 -2.22
N VAL A 75 10.14 14.07 -2.49
CA VAL A 75 11.46 13.43 -2.56
C VAL A 75 11.89 13.13 -3.99
N GLY A 76 10.95 13.16 -4.94
CA GLY A 76 11.25 12.88 -6.34
C GLY A 76 10.03 12.96 -7.23
N ARG A 77 10.16 12.38 -8.43
CA ARG A 77 9.08 12.27 -9.41
C ARG A 77 9.14 10.95 -10.17
N VAL A 78 8.00 10.49 -10.62
CA VAL A 78 7.85 9.31 -11.48
C VAL A 78 8.19 9.66 -12.93
N LEU A 79 8.94 8.81 -13.60
CA LEU A 79 9.18 8.83 -15.04
C LEU A 79 8.12 7.99 -15.75
N SER A 80 8.03 8.15 -17.08
CA SER A 80 7.05 7.43 -17.91
C SER A 80 7.22 5.91 -17.94
N ASP A 81 8.38 5.41 -17.54
CA ASP A 81 8.70 3.98 -17.45
C ASP A 81 8.45 3.38 -16.04
N GLY A 82 7.90 4.17 -15.11
CA GLY A 82 7.64 3.76 -13.73
C GLY A 82 8.83 3.91 -12.79
N ASN A 83 9.99 4.27 -13.29
CA ASN A 83 11.14 4.59 -12.45
C ASN A 83 10.93 5.92 -11.73
N VAL A 84 11.58 6.07 -10.57
CA VAL A 84 11.51 7.27 -9.75
C VAL A 84 12.88 7.91 -9.60
N ILE A 85 12.97 9.18 -9.93
CA ILE A 85 14.17 9.99 -9.72
C ILE A 85 13.98 10.98 -8.56
N SER A 86 15.04 11.21 -7.80
CA SER A 86 15.07 12.25 -6.76
C SER A 86 15.03 13.65 -7.38
N ILE A 87 14.87 14.67 -6.53
CA ILE A 87 14.97 16.08 -6.94
C ILE A 87 16.33 16.38 -7.60
N ALA A 88 17.40 15.67 -7.22
CA ALA A 88 18.73 15.78 -7.82
C ALA A 88 18.91 14.96 -9.11
N GLY A 89 17.84 14.34 -9.64
CA GLY A 89 17.89 13.54 -10.86
C GLY A 89 18.49 12.14 -10.70
N LYS A 90 18.78 11.70 -9.49
CA LYS A 90 19.28 10.35 -9.21
C LYS A 90 18.13 9.35 -9.16
N LEU A 91 18.32 8.19 -9.79
CA LEU A 91 17.37 7.07 -9.70
C LEU A 91 17.33 6.56 -8.23
N ILE A 92 16.13 6.54 -7.63
CA ILE A 92 15.94 6.20 -6.22
C ILE A 92 15.00 5.02 -5.99
N GLY A 93 14.24 4.60 -7.01
CA GLY A 93 13.33 3.48 -6.89
C GLY A 93 12.38 3.36 -8.06
N GLU A 94 11.34 2.58 -7.87
CA GLU A 94 10.28 2.35 -8.85
C GLU A 94 8.89 2.38 -8.21
N VAL A 95 7.87 2.67 -9.03
CA VAL A 95 6.46 2.59 -8.61
C VAL A 95 6.03 1.13 -8.63
N ILE A 96 5.44 0.68 -7.53
CA ILE A 96 4.76 -0.61 -7.45
C ILE A 96 3.26 -0.37 -7.58
N GLU A 97 2.68 -1.02 -8.58
CA GLU A 97 1.24 -1.15 -8.74
C GLU A 97 0.90 -2.62 -8.51
N GLY A 98 -0.01 -2.91 -7.58
CA GLY A 98 -0.45 -4.27 -7.34
C GLY A 98 -0.26 -4.76 -5.90
N ASP A 99 -0.33 -6.07 -5.76
CA ASP A 99 -0.30 -6.74 -4.49
C ASP A 99 1.10 -7.27 -4.19
N ILE A 100 1.45 -7.40 -2.90
CA ILE A 100 2.71 -7.98 -2.47
C ILE A 100 2.59 -9.48 -2.25
N VAL A 101 3.72 -10.19 -2.37
CA VAL A 101 3.84 -11.62 -2.08
C VAL A 101 4.72 -11.79 -0.84
N LEU A 102 4.14 -12.36 0.23
CA LEU A 102 4.87 -12.76 1.44
C LEU A 102 5.18 -14.26 1.40
N ASP A 103 6.44 -14.61 1.59
CA ASP A 103 6.87 -16.00 1.72
C ASP A 103 6.57 -16.57 3.13
N ASN A 104 6.89 -17.83 3.36
CA ASN A 104 6.66 -18.49 4.65
C ASN A 104 7.58 -17.99 5.79
N ALA A 105 8.57 -17.16 5.46
CA ALA A 105 9.43 -16.48 6.43
C ALA A 105 8.92 -15.05 6.75
N ASP A 106 7.70 -14.72 6.34
CA ASP A 106 7.05 -13.41 6.52
C ASP A 106 7.79 -12.26 5.79
N LYS A 107 8.54 -12.61 4.73
CA LYS A 107 9.31 -11.65 3.93
C LYS A 107 8.62 -11.37 2.62
N VAL A 108 8.57 -10.09 2.22
CA VAL A 108 8.12 -9.71 0.88
C VAL A 108 9.16 -10.16 -0.12
N VAL A 109 8.79 -11.01 -1.06
CA VAL A 109 9.67 -11.56 -2.10
C VAL A 109 9.43 -10.95 -3.47
N GLY A 110 8.30 -10.28 -3.66
CA GLY A 110 7.96 -9.65 -4.92
C GLY A 110 6.56 -9.07 -4.90
N TYR A 111 6.10 -8.65 -6.05
CA TYR A 111 4.78 -8.07 -6.24
C TYR A 111 4.11 -8.59 -7.52
N VAL A 112 2.79 -8.47 -7.56
CA VAL A 112 1.95 -8.98 -8.63
C VAL A 112 1.79 -7.91 -9.71
N ASN A 113 2.16 -8.24 -10.96
CA ASN A 113 1.89 -7.43 -12.12
C ASN A 113 0.42 -7.49 -12.54
N PHE A 114 0.01 -6.59 -13.42
CA PHE A 114 -1.36 -6.50 -13.94
C PHE A 114 -1.82 -7.77 -14.67
N ASP A 115 -0.88 -8.50 -15.28
CA ASP A 115 -1.12 -9.76 -16.00
C ASP A 115 -1.16 -11.00 -15.09
N GLY A 116 -1.01 -10.81 -13.76
CA GLY A 116 -0.99 -11.89 -12.77
C GLY A 116 0.37 -12.59 -12.63
N THR A 117 1.40 -12.12 -13.33
CA THR A 117 2.77 -12.60 -13.08
C THR A 117 3.32 -11.98 -11.79
N ILE A 118 4.25 -12.67 -11.15
CA ILE A 118 4.94 -12.21 -9.94
C ILE A 118 6.34 -11.80 -10.30
N ARG A 119 6.68 -10.57 -10.00
CA ARG A 119 7.99 -9.97 -10.27
C ARG A 119 8.76 -9.79 -8.96
N GLY A 120 10.01 -10.24 -8.93
CA GLY A 120 10.95 -9.96 -7.86
C GLY A 120 11.54 -8.56 -7.94
N PHE A 121 12.21 -8.12 -6.87
CA PHE A 121 12.82 -6.79 -6.80
C PHE A 121 14.02 -6.61 -7.76
N ASP A 122 14.61 -7.70 -8.24
CA ASP A 122 15.64 -7.71 -9.29
C ASP A 122 15.06 -7.66 -10.71
N GLY A 123 13.73 -7.58 -10.84
CA GLY A 123 13.02 -7.57 -12.10
C GLY A 123 12.76 -8.94 -12.71
N SER A 124 13.22 -10.03 -12.09
CA SER A 124 12.96 -11.39 -12.56
C SER A 124 11.49 -11.79 -12.36
N ILE A 125 10.99 -12.66 -13.23
CA ILE A 125 9.67 -13.28 -13.02
C ILE A 125 9.83 -14.48 -12.10
N LEU A 126 9.22 -14.41 -10.93
CA LEU A 126 9.27 -15.47 -9.91
C LEU A 126 8.19 -16.54 -10.13
N GLY A 127 7.06 -16.15 -10.76
CA GLY A 127 5.94 -17.06 -10.93
C GLY A 127 4.65 -16.35 -11.31
N ARG A 128 3.53 -16.90 -10.87
CA ARG A 128 2.17 -16.40 -11.17
C ARG A 128 1.23 -16.53 -9.98
N THR A 129 0.14 -15.79 -10.05
CA THR A 129 -0.93 -15.84 -9.04
C THR A 129 -1.91 -16.97 -9.31
N LEU A 130 -2.50 -17.50 -8.23
CA LEU A 130 -3.68 -18.34 -8.25
C LEU A 130 -4.91 -17.58 -7.74
N SER A 131 -6.10 -17.98 -8.19
CA SER A 131 -7.37 -17.39 -7.72
C SER A 131 -7.62 -17.58 -6.21
N SER A 132 -6.88 -18.49 -5.58
CA SER A 132 -6.90 -18.71 -4.12
C SER A 132 -6.17 -17.66 -3.30
N GLY A 133 -5.49 -16.70 -3.94
CA GLY A 133 -4.62 -15.74 -3.25
C GLY A 133 -3.22 -16.28 -2.94
N LEU A 134 -2.83 -17.38 -3.59
CA LEU A 134 -1.49 -17.95 -3.48
C LEU A 134 -0.63 -17.53 -4.69
N ALA A 135 0.66 -17.46 -4.44
CA ALA A 135 1.71 -17.28 -5.44
C ALA A 135 2.45 -18.60 -5.65
N ILE A 136 2.65 -18.99 -6.91
CA ILE A 136 3.39 -20.20 -7.28
C ILE A 136 4.48 -19.91 -8.29
N ASP A 137 5.57 -20.71 -8.25
CA ASP A 137 6.67 -20.64 -9.21
C ASP A 137 6.35 -21.41 -10.51
N ALA A 138 7.31 -21.48 -11.41
CA ALA A 138 7.18 -22.19 -12.69
C ALA A 138 7.02 -23.73 -12.55
N ASN A 139 7.34 -24.27 -11.37
CA ASN A 139 7.21 -25.69 -11.04
C ASN A 139 5.96 -25.99 -10.18
N ASP A 140 5.04 -25.03 -10.08
CA ASP A 140 3.82 -25.07 -9.26
C ASP A 140 4.09 -25.19 -7.74
N ASN A 141 5.28 -24.86 -7.26
CA ASN A 141 5.53 -24.75 -5.83
C ASN A 141 4.99 -23.41 -5.29
N ILE A 142 4.40 -23.46 -4.10
CA ILE A 142 3.92 -22.24 -3.41
C ILE A 142 5.13 -21.42 -2.96
N ILE A 143 5.23 -20.18 -3.42
CA ILE A 143 6.26 -19.23 -3.02
C ILE A 143 5.76 -18.22 -1.99
N GLY A 144 4.46 -18.08 -1.81
CA GLY A 144 3.91 -17.20 -0.78
C GLY A 144 2.42 -16.96 -0.87
N ASN A 145 1.96 -16.07 0.00
CA ASN A 145 0.60 -15.55 0.04
C ASN A 145 0.55 -14.13 -0.49
N ILE A 146 -0.54 -13.77 -1.15
CA ILE A 146 -0.74 -12.48 -1.80
C ILE A 146 -1.58 -11.58 -0.89
N TYR A 147 -1.10 -10.37 -0.66
CA TYR A 147 -1.78 -9.34 0.11
C TYR A 147 -1.83 -8.03 -0.63
N ARG A 148 -3.00 -7.38 -0.57
CA ARG A 148 -3.22 -6.10 -1.24
C ARG A 148 -2.50 -4.98 -0.51
N ILE A 149 -1.72 -4.18 -1.22
CA ILE A 149 -1.15 -2.93 -0.71
C ILE A 149 -2.29 -2.00 -0.27
N GLY A 150 -2.17 -1.39 0.90
CA GLY A 150 -3.22 -0.55 1.47
C GLY A 150 -4.38 -1.33 2.12
N ALA A 151 -4.29 -2.66 2.24
CA ALA A 151 -5.28 -3.44 2.96
C ALA A 151 -5.42 -2.95 4.41
N THR A 152 -6.66 -2.93 4.89
CA THR A 152 -6.98 -2.52 6.27
C THR A 152 -6.47 -3.57 7.26
N ILE A 153 -5.82 -3.10 8.31
CA ILE A 153 -5.41 -3.92 9.44
C ILE A 153 -6.33 -3.64 10.63
N LEU A 154 -6.91 -4.69 11.17
CA LEU A 154 -7.75 -4.61 12.37
C LEU A 154 -7.01 -5.23 13.57
N GLY A 155 -7.23 -4.66 14.74
CA GLY A 155 -6.82 -5.25 16.02
C GLY A 155 -7.68 -6.46 16.40
N ASN A 156 -7.25 -7.21 17.41
CA ASN A 156 -8.02 -8.33 17.98
C ASN A 156 -9.38 -7.89 18.55
N ASP A 157 -9.53 -6.59 18.86
CA ASP A 157 -10.76 -5.93 19.27
C ASP A 157 -11.65 -5.46 18.11
N GLY A 158 -11.24 -5.75 16.87
CA GLY A 158 -11.92 -5.33 15.65
C GLY A 158 -11.74 -3.86 15.27
N GLN A 159 -10.95 -3.10 16.04
CA GLN A 159 -10.69 -1.68 15.75
C GLN A 159 -9.62 -1.52 14.68
N TYR A 160 -9.74 -0.46 13.89
CA TYR A 160 -8.73 -0.07 12.92
C TYR A 160 -7.36 0.17 13.59
N ARG A 161 -6.30 -0.38 13.02
CA ARG A 161 -4.91 -0.18 13.45
C ARG A 161 -4.08 0.56 12.42
N GLY A 162 -4.25 0.23 11.15
CA GLY A 162 -3.44 0.81 10.09
C GLY A 162 -3.69 0.16 8.74
N ARG A 163 -2.73 0.32 7.84
CA ARG A 163 -2.76 -0.25 6.50
C ARG A 163 -1.47 -0.94 6.17
N LEU A 164 -1.58 -1.94 5.30
CA LEU A 164 -0.45 -2.70 4.79
C LEU A 164 0.36 -1.86 3.79
N ALA A 165 1.64 -1.71 4.06
CA ALA A 165 2.62 -1.09 3.17
C ALA A 165 3.27 -2.13 2.24
N PRO A 166 3.93 -1.71 1.14
CA PRO A 166 4.53 -2.60 0.15
C PRO A 166 5.67 -3.46 0.69
N ASP A 167 6.32 -3.05 1.76
CA ASP A 167 7.39 -3.78 2.43
C ASP A 167 6.89 -4.79 3.49
N GLY A 168 5.56 -4.96 3.59
CA GLY A 168 4.92 -5.82 4.58
C GLY A 168 4.75 -5.18 5.96
N SER A 169 5.19 -3.94 6.15
CA SER A 169 4.95 -3.21 7.39
C SER A 169 3.50 -2.72 7.48
N VAL A 170 3.08 -2.38 8.70
CA VAL A 170 1.78 -1.79 8.97
C VAL A 170 1.98 -0.35 9.42
N ILE A 171 1.34 0.57 8.70
CA ILE A 171 1.44 2.01 8.94
C ILE A 171 0.13 2.48 9.55
N ASP A 172 0.20 3.19 10.68
CA ASP A 172 -0.97 3.79 11.32
C ASP A 172 -1.44 5.07 10.64
N ALA A 173 -2.52 5.67 11.14
CA ALA A 173 -3.08 6.92 10.60
C ALA A 173 -2.13 8.11 10.71
N GLY A 174 -1.16 8.08 11.61
CA GLY A 174 -0.12 9.11 11.76
C GLY A 174 1.09 8.90 10.83
N GLY A 175 1.11 7.80 10.06
CA GLY A 175 2.24 7.44 9.19
C GLY A 175 3.37 6.70 9.90
N ALA A 176 3.18 6.30 11.18
CA ALA A 176 4.17 5.55 11.92
C ALA A 176 4.08 4.04 11.62
N ASN A 177 5.23 3.39 11.50
CA ASN A 177 5.28 1.93 11.46
C ASN A 177 4.95 1.37 12.84
N ILE A 178 3.90 0.56 12.94
CA ILE A 178 3.40 -0.06 14.17
C ILE A 178 3.62 -1.57 14.22
N GLY A 179 4.23 -2.16 13.19
CA GLY A 179 4.54 -3.58 13.10
C GLY A 179 4.53 -4.09 11.67
N HIS A 180 4.29 -5.38 11.50
CA HIS A 180 4.27 -6.04 10.20
C HIS A 180 3.22 -7.15 10.13
N ILE A 181 2.89 -7.61 8.94
CA ILE A 181 2.05 -8.80 8.78
C ILE A 181 2.89 -10.06 8.59
N LYS A 182 2.33 -11.18 9.02
CA LYS A 182 2.84 -12.52 8.74
C LYS A 182 2.23 -13.10 7.47
N SER A 183 2.85 -14.14 6.94
CA SER A 183 2.36 -14.87 5.77
C SER A 183 0.95 -15.45 5.95
N ASN A 184 0.52 -15.72 7.19
CA ASN A 184 -0.82 -16.17 7.51
C ASN A 184 -1.86 -15.04 7.69
N GLY A 185 -1.48 -13.79 7.44
CA GLY A 185 -2.35 -12.61 7.58
C GLY A 185 -2.46 -12.02 8.99
N SER A 186 -1.75 -12.58 9.97
CA SER A 186 -1.71 -11.99 11.31
C SER A 186 -0.90 -10.69 11.32
N PHE A 187 -1.39 -9.68 12.02
CA PHE A 187 -0.65 -8.47 12.34
C PHE A 187 0.15 -8.67 13.64
N VAL A 188 1.43 -8.38 13.58
CA VAL A 188 2.36 -8.45 14.71
C VAL A 188 2.89 -7.05 15.00
N ASP A 189 2.73 -6.59 16.24
CA ASP A 189 3.20 -5.27 16.69
C ASP A 189 4.73 -5.21 16.87
N LEU A 190 5.24 -4.05 17.24
CA LEU A 190 6.68 -3.83 17.45
C LEU A 190 7.23 -4.64 18.64
N ASP A 191 6.37 -5.04 19.59
CA ASP A 191 6.72 -5.93 20.71
C ASP A 191 6.70 -7.43 20.31
N LYS A 192 6.52 -7.72 19.01
CA LYS A 192 6.41 -9.08 18.43
C LYS A 192 5.21 -9.89 18.92
N LYS A 193 4.15 -9.21 19.36
CA LYS A 193 2.88 -9.85 19.76
C LYS A 193 1.89 -9.82 18.62
N VAL A 194 1.11 -10.90 18.47
CA VAL A 194 -0.02 -10.93 17.55
C VAL A 194 -1.10 -9.99 18.08
N ALA A 195 -1.28 -8.86 17.42
CA ALA A 195 -2.14 -7.77 17.83
C ALA A 195 -3.37 -7.58 16.94
N GLY A 196 -3.48 -8.36 15.85
CA GLY A 196 -4.58 -8.23 14.91
C GLY A 196 -4.40 -9.05 13.64
N TYR A 197 -5.06 -8.62 12.58
CA TYR A 197 -5.07 -9.32 11.28
C TYR A 197 -5.36 -8.39 10.11
N VAL A 198 -4.97 -8.83 8.92
CA VAL A 198 -5.34 -8.18 7.65
C VAL A 198 -6.81 -8.46 7.37
N LEU A 199 -7.60 -7.41 7.15
CA LEU A 199 -8.95 -7.56 6.64
C LEU A 199 -8.87 -7.94 5.15
N GLN A 200 -9.07 -9.22 4.86
CA GLN A 200 -9.19 -9.68 3.49
C GLN A 200 -10.58 -9.31 2.97
N GLU A 201 -10.64 -8.39 2.03
CA GLU A 201 -11.83 -8.25 1.21
C GLU A 201 -11.95 -9.54 0.38
N VAL A 202 -12.98 -10.34 0.67
CA VAL A 202 -13.33 -11.46 -0.20
C VAL A 202 -13.51 -10.88 -1.61
N ALA A 203 -12.67 -11.30 -2.54
CA ALA A 203 -12.75 -10.89 -3.93
C ALA A 203 -14.16 -11.21 -4.42
N LYS A 204 -15.03 -10.21 -4.45
CA LYS A 204 -16.31 -10.32 -5.15
C LYS A 204 -15.93 -10.56 -6.60
N ASN A 205 -16.21 -11.79 -7.06
CA ASN A 205 -16.09 -12.18 -8.45
C ASN A 205 -16.52 -11.04 -9.35
N ARG A 206 -15.58 -10.34 -9.96
CA ARG A 206 -15.84 -9.55 -11.15
C ARG A 206 -16.05 -10.55 -12.27
N ARG A 207 -17.26 -11.14 -12.29
CA ARG A 207 -17.80 -11.66 -13.53
C ARG A 207 -18.38 -10.44 -14.26
N ASN A 208 -17.70 -10.02 -15.29
CA ASN A 208 -18.23 -9.70 -16.62
C ASN A 208 -17.08 -9.28 -17.51
#